data_671882240b380de49f34b5c129f3748c
#
_entry.id   671882240b380de49f34b5c129f3748c
#
_cell.length_a   1.000
_cell.length_b   1.000
_cell.length_c   1.000
_cell.angle_alpha   90.00
_cell.angle_beta   90.00
_cell.angle_gamma   90.00
#
_symmetry.space_group_name_H-M   'P 1'
#
loop_
_entity.id
_entity.type
_entity.pdbx_description
1 polymer ?
#
loop_
_entity_poly.entity_id
_entity_poly.type
_entity_poly.pdbx_seq_one_letter_code
_entity_poly.pdbx_strand_id
1 'polypeptide(L)'
;DFTQAILLDDKFFPAYFMRALVRYKQLEYKKAEAELTEGVPGASSDSKKQPEVTSIDYDIVKNDLDHVIQLAPDFVYGYYNRANVLSMLKDYRGALEDYNKAIELNKDFAEAYFNRGLTHIFLGNNKQGITDLSKAGELGIVSAYNIIKRFTDTRE
;
A
#
# COMPACT_ATOMS: atom_id res chain seq x y z
N ASP A 1 -0.95 2.94 24.19
CA ASP A 1 0.10 3.18 23.21
C ASP A 1 0.66 1.84 22.71
N PHE A 2 0.67 1.63 21.39
CA PHE A 2 1.14 0.38 20.77
C PHE A 2 2.62 0.09 21.09
N THR A 3 3.45 1.12 21.24
CA THR A 3 4.87 0.97 21.58
C THR A 3 5.02 0.39 23.00
N GLN A 4 4.19 0.82 23.95
CA GLN A 4 4.19 0.23 25.29
C GLN A 4 3.67 -1.20 25.29
N ALA A 5 2.65 -1.51 24.49
CA ALA A 5 2.17 -2.89 24.35
C ALA A 5 3.28 -3.83 23.83
N ILE A 6 4.09 -3.38 22.85
CA ILE A 6 5.23 -4.12 22.33
C ILE A 6 6.34 -4.28 23.39
N LEU A 7 6.57 -3.27 24.22
CA LEU A 7 7.56 -3.36 25.31
C LEU A 7 7.15 -4.34 26.40
N LEU A 8 5.84 -4.55 26.59
CA LEU A 8 5.29 -5.50 27.56
C LEU A 8 5.25 -6.93 27.01
N ASP A 9 4.98 -7.06 25.71
CA ASP A 9 4.97 -8.35 25.00
C ASP A 9 5.47 -8.13 23.56
N ASP A 10 6.72 -8.49 23.33
CA ASP A 10 7.40 -8.37 22.03
C ASP A 10 6.88 -9.35 20.97
N LYS A 11 6.05 -10.33 21.37
CA LYS A 11 5.38 -11.29 20.48
C LYS A 11 3.95 -10.92 20.15
N PHE A 12 3.43 -9.83 20.69
CA PHE A 12 2.08 -9.37 20.43
C PHE A 12 1.97 -8.69 19.06
N PHE A 13 1.91 -9.50 17.98
CA PHE A 13 1.88 -8.99 16.60
C PHE A 13 0.77 -7.96 16.32
N PRO A 14 -0.44 -8.01 16.95
CA PRO A 14 -1.46 -7.00 16.69
C PRO A 14 -1.01 -5.57 17.03
N ALA A 15 -0.14 -5.40 18.04
CA ALA A 15 0.39 -4.07 18.37
C ALA A 15 1.33 -3.52 17.27
N TYR A 16 2.18 -4.35 16.71
CA TYR A 16 3.00 -3.99 15.53
C TYR A 16 2.12 -3.64 14.35
N PHE A 17 1.10 -4.47 14.07
CA PHE A 17 0.20 -4.24 12.95
C PHE A 17 -0.56 -2.92 13.08
N MET A 18 -1.17 -2.67 14.22
CA MET A 18 -1.90 -1.42 14.46
C MET A 18 -0.98 -0.19 14.42
N ARG A 19 0.25 -0.31 14.95
CA ARG A 19 1.24 0.77 14.87
C ARG A 19 1.64 1.07 13.41
N ALA A 20 1.85 0.03 12.61
CA ALA A 20 2.12 0.17 11.18
C ALA A 20 0.99 0.88 10.44
N LEU A 21 -0.27 0.46 10.67
CA LEU A 21 -1.44 1.08 10.03
C LEU A 21 -1.59 2.56 10.38
N VAL A 22 -1.45 2.91 11.66
CA VAL A 22 -1.56 4.30 12.12
C VAL A 22 -0.46 5.15 11.49
N ARG A 23 0.79 4.67 11.48
CA ARG A 23 1.92 5.36 10.86
C ARG A 23 1.71 5.54 9.35
N TYR A 24 1.29 4.48 8.66
CA TYR A 24 1.01 4.55 7.22
C TYR A 24 -0.05 5.61 6.90
N LYS A 25 -1.16 5.61 7.65
CA LYS A 25 -2.21 6.63 7.49
C LYS A 25 -1.72 8.05 7.76
N GLN A 26 -0.86 8.24 8.75
CA GLN A 26 -0.23 9.54 9.01
C GLN A 26 0.63 10.01 7.83
N LEU A 27 1.35 9.09 7.18
CA LEU A 27 2.16 9.41 5.99
C LEU A 27 1.28 9.78 4.80
N GLU A 28 0.20 9.03 4.53
CA GLU A 28 -0.78 9.37 3.50
C GLU A 28 -1.37 10.78 3.74
N TYR A 29 -1.70 11.10 4.98
CA TYR A 29 -2.26 12.40 5.34
C TYR A 29 -1.27 13.55 5.09
N LYS A 30 -0.02 13.38 5.53
CA LYS A 30 1.05 14.35 5.29
C LYS A 30 1.31 14.56 3.80
N LYS A 31 1.28 13.49 3.01
CA LYS A 31 1.47 13.57 1.57
C LYS A 31 0.33 14.35 0.90
N ALA A 32 -0.91 14.03 1.23
CA ALA A 32 -2.08 14.72 0.71
C ALA A 32 -2.10 16.22 1.10
N GLU A 33 -1.71 16.55 2.33
CA GLU A 33 -1.59 17.93 2.79
C GLU A 33 -0.52 18.72 2.03
N ALA A 34 0.64 18.09 1.76
CA ALA A 34 1.70 18.70 0.95
C ALA A 34 1.24 18.98 -0.48
N GLU A 35 0.56 18.02 -1.13
CA GLU A 35 0.01 18.19 -2.48
C GLU A 35 -1.03 19.31 -2.56
N LEU A 36 -1.84 19.52 -1.53
CA LEU A 36 -2.83 20.62 -1.47
C LEU A 36 -2.18 22.00 -1.30
N THR A 37 -1.02 22.07 -0.65
CA THR A 37 -0.33 23.35 -0.38
C THR A 37 0.56 23.79 -1.53
N GLU A 38 1.08 22.89 -2.36
CA GLU A 38 1.92 23.21 -3.52
C GLU A 38 1.19 23.97 -4.64
N GLY A 39 -0.15 23.93 -4.67
CA GLY A 39 -0.97 24.53 -5.74
C GLY A 39 -1.56 25.90 -5.44
N VAL A 40 -1.33 26.51 -4.28
CA VAL A 40 -1.96 27.79 -3.89
C VAL A 40 -1.05 28.97 -4.20
N PRO A 41 -1.37 29.84 -5.23
CA PRO A 41 -0.64 31.07 -5.48
C PRO A 41 -0.82 32.03 -4.29
N GLY A 42 0.26 32.36 -3.59
CA GLY A 42 0.26 33.32 -2.48
C GLY A 42 0.45 32.71 -1.09
N ALA A 43 0.68 31.43 -0.96
CA ALA A 43 1.18 30.84 0.28
C ALA A 43 2.57 31.44 0.54
N SER A 44 2.67 32.25 1.60
CA SER A 44 3.89 32.94 1.96
C SER A 44 5.02 31.93 2.17
N SER A 45 6.20 32.24 1.65
CA SER A 45 7.45 31.46 1.79
C SER A 45 7.90 31.21 3.25
N ASP A 46 7.17 31.74 4.22
CA ASP A 46 7.39 31.61 5.66
C ASP A 46 6.53 30.52 6.34
N SER A 47 5.60 29.87 5.63
CA SER A 47 4.96 28.68 6.16
C SER A 47 6.05 27.61 6.29
N LYS A 48 6.36 27.23 7.54
CA LYS A 48 7.31 26.18 7.92
C LYS A 48 7.12 25.01 6.97
N LYS A 49 8.11 24.77 6.08
CA LYS A 49 8.16 23.62 5.18
C LYS A 49 7.82 22.39 6.02
N GLN A 50 6.65 21.81 5.82
CA GLN A 50 6.29 20.57 6.50
C GLN A 50 7.34 19.53 6.15
N PRO A 51 7.78 18.69 7.09
CA PRO A 51 8.77 17.67 6.81
C PRO A 51 8.23 16.76 5.70
N GLU A 52 8.95 16.71 4.60
CA GLU A 52 8.62 15.87 3.44
C GLU A 52 8.60 14.39 3.86
N VAL A 53 7.62 13.64 3.38
CA VAL A 53 7.56 12.19 3.62
C VAL A 53 8.68 11.52 2.84
N THR A 54 9.57 10.86 3.55
CA THR A 54 10.78 10.23 3.02
C THR A 54 10.65 8.71 2.93
N SER A 55 11.59 8.06 2.23
CA SER A 55 11.67 6.59 2.22
C SER A 55 11.89 6.02 3.63
N ILE A 56 12.61 6.74 4.50
CA ILE A 56 12.85 6.32 5.90
C ILE A 56 11.53 6.17 6.67
N ASP A 57 10.55 7.04 6.42
CA ASP A 57 9.25 6.97 7.07
C ASP A 57 8.52 5.68 6.68
N TYR A 58 8.58 5.28 5.41
CA TYR A 58 8.02 4.02 4.93
C TYR A 58 8.81 2.80 5.43
N ASP A 59 10.15 2.89 5.55
CA ASP A 59 10.97 1.82 6.11
C ASP A 59 10.59 1.50 7.56
N ILE A 60 10.26 2.52 8.36
CA ILE A 60 9.77 2.34 9.73
C ILE A 60 8.45 1.54 9.75
N VAL A 61 7.53 1.86 8.85
CA VAL A 61 6.26 1.11 8.71
C VAL A 61 6.53 -0.32 8.25
N LYS A 62 7.41 -0.50 7.26
CA LYS A 62 7.80 -1.81 6.74
C LYS A 62 8.38 -2.70 7.84
N ASN A 63 9.24 -2.16 8.70
CA ASN A 63 9.84 -2.92 9.79
C ASN A 63 8.79 -3.47 10.77
N ASP A 64 7.75 -2.70 11.10
CA ASP A 64 6.65 -3.19 11.91
C ASP A 64 5.90 -4.35 11.21
N LEU A 65 5.68 -4.25 9.90
CA LEU A 65 5.02 -5.29 9.11
C LEU A 65 5.90 -6.55 8.93
N ASP A 66 7.21 -6.39 8.87
CA ASP A 66 8.16 -7.52 8.89
C ASP A 66 8.02 -8.34 10.18
N HIS A 67 7.89 -7.67 11.34
CA HIS A 67 7.61 -8.34 12.61
C HIS A 67 6.25 -9.03 12.63
N VAL A 68 5.22 -8.39 12.06
CA VAL A 68 3.89 -9.00 11.93
C VAL A 68 3.98 -10.32 11.16
N ILE A 69 4.64 -10.34 10.02
CA ILE A 69 4.76 -11.54 9.17
C ILE A 69 5.62 -12.61 9.85
N GLN A 70 6.67 -12.21 10.56
CA GLN A 70 7.50 -13.14 11.32
C GLN A 70 6.73 -13.82 12.45
N LEU A 71 5.88 -13.08 13.16
CA LEU A 71 5.11 -13.58 14.31
C LEU A 71 3.82 -14.29 13.89
N ALA A 72 3.24 -13.90 12.76
CA ALA A 72 1.99 -14.43 12.23
C ALA A 72 2.07 -14.63 10.70
N PRO A 73 2.76 -15.69 10.23
CA PRO A 73 3.03 -15.91 8.80
C PRO A 73 1.78 -16.21 7.94
N ASP A 74 0.65 -16.53 8.58
CA ASP A 74 -0.63 -16.75 7.90
C ASP A 74 -1.55 -15.53 7.93
N PHE A 75 -1.07 -14.40 8.48
CA PHE A 75 -1.87 -13.20 8.59
C PHE A 75 -1.86 -12.43 7.27
N VAL A 76 -2.89 -12.60 6.48
CA VAL A 76 -3.06 -12.05 5.11
C VAL A 76 -2.76 -10.55 5.03
N TYR A 77 -3.27 -9.78 6.00
CA TYR A 77 -3.12 -8.32 6.00
C TYR A 77 -1.70 -7.85 6.25
N GLY A 78 -0.85 -8.67 6.84
CA GLY A 78 0.59 -8.38 6.99
C GLY A 78 1.25 -8.22 5.62
N TYR A 79 1.06 -9.19 4.76
CA TYR A 79 1.60 -9.19 3.38
C TYR A 79 0.98 -8.08 2.54
N TYR A 80 -0.35 -7.96 2.55
CA TYR A 80 -1.04 -6.93 1.77
C TYR A 80 -0.56 -5.52 2.11
N ASN A 81 -0.47 -5.18 3.39
CA ASN A 81 -0.02 -3.86 3.80
C ASN A 81 1.48 -3.64 3.54
N ARG A 82 2.33 -4.69 3.69
CA ARG A 82 3.74 -4.58 3.32
C ARG A 82 3.92 -4.37 1.83
N ALA A 83 3.13 -5.03 0.98
CA ALA A 83 3.13 -4.80 -0.46
C ALA A 83 2.79 -3.34 -0.82
N ASN A 84 1.81 -2.74 -0.14
CA ASN A 84 1.47 -1.33 -0.33
C ASN A 84 2.66 -0.43 0.02
N VAL A 85 3.33 -0.69 1.15
CA VAL A 85 4.53 0.06 1.57
C VAL A 85 5.68 -0.13 0.59
N LEU A 86 5.95 -1.36 0.13
CA LEU A 86 6.97 -1.65 -0.87
C LEU A 86 6.72 -0.91 -2.19
N SER A 87 5.45 -0.79 -2.60
CA SER A 87 5.07 0.01 -3.77
C SER A 87 5.40 1.50 -3.57
N MET A 88 5.21 2.05 -2.38
CA MET A 88 5.61 3.43 -2.05
C MET A 88 7.14 3.61 -2.08
N LEU A 89 7.88 2.59 -1.67
CA LEU A 89 9.35 2.52 -1.76
C LEU A 89 9.85 2.22 -3.18
N LYS A 90 8.95 2.06 -4.15
CA LYS A 90 9.24 1.68 -5.55
C LYS A 90 9.87 0.29 -5.70
N ASP A 91 9.81 -0.54 -4.67
CA ASP A 91 10.13 -1.97 -4.76
C ASP A 91 8.91 -2.75 -5.26
N TYR A 92 8.62 -2.58 -6.54
CA TYR A 92 7.46 -3.21 -7.18
C TYR A 92 7.59 -4.73 -7.26
N ARG A 93 8.81 -5.26 -7.31
CA ARG A 93 9.04 -6.70 -7.32
C ARG A 93 8.67 -7.33 -5.97
N GLY A 94 9.18 -6.77 -4.89
CA GLY A 94 8.81 -7.18 -3.54
C GLY A 94 7.30 -7.02 -3.27
N ALA A 95 6.70 -5.93 -3.78
CA ALA A 95 5.26 -5.72 -3.68
C ALA A 95 4.46 -6.83 -4.38
N LEU A 96 4.85 -7.24 -5.60
CA LEU A 96 4.19 -8.33 -6.32
C LEU A 96 4.30 -9.67 -5.58
N GLU A 97 5.46 -9.98 -4.99
CA GLU A 97 5.66 -11.18 -4.18
C GLU A 97 4.71 -11.21 -2.96
N ASP A 98 4.58 -10.11 -2.27
CA ASP A 98 3.69 -9.98 -1.10
C ASP A 98 2.20 -10.00 -1.50
N TYR A 99 1.79 -9.34 -2.59
CA TYR A 99 0.42 -9.48 -3.11
C TYR A 99 0.12 -10.92 -3.52
N ASN A 100 1.08 -11.62 -4.14
CA ASN A 100 0.92 -13.05 -4.47
C ASN A 100 0.67 -13.87 -3.20
N LYS A 101 1.43 -13.62 -2.13
CA LYS A 101 1.25 -14.32 -0.86
C LYS A 101 -0.09 -14.01 -0.21
N ALA A 102 -0.52 -12.75 -0.22
CA ALA A 102 -1.83 -12.36 0.28
C ALA A 102 -2.97 -13.07 -0.47
N ILE A 103 -2.88 -13.17 -1.80
CA ILE A 103 -3.86 -13.86 -2.64
C ILE A 103 -3.79 -15.39 -2.45
N GLU A 104 -2.60 -15.96 -2.23
CA GLU A 104 -2.46 -17.38 -1.88
C GLU A 104 -3.22 -17.72 -0.60
N LEU A 105 -3.08 -16.87 0.43
CA LEU A 105 -3.74 -17.04 1.72
C LEU A 105 -5.24 -16.72 1.68
N ASN A 106 -5.67 -15.79 0.83
CA ASN A 106 -7.09 -15.45 0.63
C ASN A 106 -7.37 -15.21 -0.86
N LYS A 107 -7.97 -16.20 -1.52
CA LYS A 107 -8.30 -16.18 -2.96
C LYS A 107 -9.35 -15.14 -3.35
N ASP A 108 -10.12 -14.64 -2.39
CA ASP A 108 -11.19 -13.66 -2.61
C ASP A 108 -10.78 -12.25 -2.14
N PHE A 109 -9.48 -11.99 -1.96
CA PHE A 109 -8.99 -10.70 -1.52
C PHE A 109 -8.96 -9.68 -2.68
N ALA A 110 -10.09 -9.05 -2.94
CA ALA A 110 -10.31 -8.16 -4.07
C ALA A 110 -9.27 -7.02 -4.16
N GLU A 111 -8.94 -6.38 -3.02
CA GLU A 111 -7.99 -5.27 -2.97
C GLU A 111 -6.56 -5.71 -3.32
N ALA A 112 -6.19 -6.95 -2.99
CA ALA A 112 -4.88 -7.47 -3.36
C ALA A 112 -4.76 -7.70 -4.87
N TYR A 113 -5.80 -8.22 -5.52
CA TYR A 113 -5.87 -8.31 -6.98
C TYR A 113 -5.82 -6.91 -7.62
N PHE A 114 -6.59 -5.97 -7.08
CA PHE A 114 -6.65 -4.62 -7.61
C PHE A 114 -5.26 -3.95 -7.59
N ASN A 115 -4.59 -3.94 -6.44
CA ASN A 115 -3.29 -3.31 -6.28
C ASN A 115 -2.19 -4.05 -7.04
N ARG A 116 -2.22 -5.40 -7.11
CA ARG A 116 -1.30 -6.18 -7.94
C ARG A 116 -1.51 -5.86 -9.43
N GLY A 117 -2.76 -5.75 -9.86
CA GLY A 117 -3.11 -5.36 -11.22
C GLY A 117 -2.57 -3.99 -11.60
N LEU A 118 -2.74 -2.98 -10.73
CA LEU A 118 -2.16 -1.65 -10.93
C LEU A 118 -0.63 -1.69 -11.01
N THR A 119 0.00 -2.48 -10.13
CA THR A 119 1.46 -2.65 -10.11
C THR A 119 1.95 -3.29 -11.42
N HIS A 120 1.25 -4.30 -11.94
CA HIS A 120 1.56 -4.89 -13.23
C HIS A 120 1.42 -3.89 -14.38
N ILE A 121 0.35 -3.09 -14.41
CA ILE A 121 0.17 -2.05 -15.44
C ILE A 121 1.29 -1.02 -15.36
N PHE A 122 1.63 -0.57 -14.17
CA PHE A 122 2.72 0.38 -13.96
C PHE A 122 4.06 -0.14 -14.50
N LEU A 123 4.31 -1.45 -14.39
CA LEU A 123 5.49 -2.12 -14.94
C LEU A 123 5.40 -2.46 -16.44
N GLY A 124 4.32 -2.08 -17.12
CA GLY A 124 4.08 -2.38 -18.51
C GLY A 124 3.54 -3.80 -18.80
N ASN A 125 3.28 -4.59 -17.75
CA ASN A 125 2.72 -5.95 -17.84
C ASN A 125 1.18 -5.89 -17.99
N ASN A 126 0.70 -5.20 -19.03
CA ASN A 126 -0.71 -4.83 -19.18
C ASN A 126 -1.65 -6.05 -19.18
N LYS A 127 -1.23 -7.19 -19.76
CA LYS A 127 -2.06 -8.39 -19.81
C LYS A 127 -2.34 -8.95 -18.42
N GLN A 128 -1.31 -9.10 -17.59
CA GLN A 128 -1.46 -9.55 -16.20
C GLN A 128 -2.27 -8.54 -15.39
N GLY A 129 -1.99 -7.24 -15.57
CA GLY A 129 -2.69 -6.18 -14.89
C GLY A 129 -4.19 -6.18 -15.19
N ILE A 130 -4.60 -6.32 -16.45
CA ILE A 130 -6.01 -6.41 -16.85
C ILE A 130 -6.66 -7.67 -16.27
N THR A 131 -5.96 -8.81 -16.27
CA THR A 131 -6.47 -10.04 -15.65
C THR A 131 -6.78 -9.86 -14.17
N ASP A 132 -5.85 -9.27 -13.42
CA ASP A 132 -6.03 -9.00 -12.00
C ASP A 132 -7.14 -7.97 -11.72
N LEU A 133 -7.20 -6.90 -12.51
CA LEU A 133 -8.28 -5.90 -12.40
C LEU A 133 -9.64 -6.50 -12.72
N SER A 134 -9.74 -7.41 -13.71
CA SER A 134 -10.98 -8.13 -13.99
C SER A 134 -11.42 -8.97 -12.80
N LYS A 135 -10.48 -9.69 -12.18
CA LYS A 135 -10.75 -10.47 -10.96
C LYS A 135 -11.19 -9.58 -9.80
N ALA A 136 -10.54 -8.46 -9.59
CA ALA A 136 -10.94 -7.48 -8.56
C ALA A 136 -12.35 -6.95 -8.81
N GLY A 137 -12.71 -6.68 -10.08
CA GLY A 137 -14.06 -6.26 -10.47
C GLY A 137 -15.12 -7.34 -10.19
N GLU A 138 -14.84 -8.60 -10.52
CA GLU A 138 -15.70 -9.75 -10.19
C GLU A 138 -15.92 -9.90 -8.68
N LEU A 139 -14.90 -9.59 -7.87
CA LEU A 139 -14.94 -9.61 -6.42
C LEU A 139 -15.54 -8.35 -5.79
N GLY A 140 -16.03 -7.39 -6.60
CA GLY A 140 -16.81 -6.25 -6.14
C GLY A 140 -16.13 -4.89 -6.24
N ILE A 141 -14.88 -4.78 -6.69
CA ILE A 141 -14.22 -3.49 -6.94
C ILE A 141 -14.60 -2.96 -8.32
N VAL A 142 -15.78 -2.33 -8.40
CA VAL A 142 -16.36 -1.84 -9.67
C VAL A 142 -15.44 -0.83 -10.39
N SER A 143 -14.67 -0.04 -9.65
CA SER A 143 -13.71 0.93 -10.22
C SER A 143 -12.63 0.27 -11.08
N ALA A 144 -12.36 -1.03 -10.90
CA ALA A 144 -11.42 -1.78 -11.72
C ALA A 144 -11.82 -1.78 -13.21
N TYR A 145 -13.13 -1.90 -13.51
CA TYR A 145 -13.63 -1.87 -14.89
C TYR A 145 -13.39 -0.52 -15.58
N ASN A 146 -13.46 0.58 -14.83
CA ASN A 146 -13.16 1.91 -15.38
C ASN A 146 -11.69 2.05 -15.79
N ILE A 147 -10.78 1.42 -15.01
CA ILE A 147 -9.36 1.39 -15.34
C ILE A 147 -9.12 0.54 -16.59
N ILE A 148 -9.69 -0.67 -16.66
CA ILE A 148 -9.58 -1.57 -17.82
C ILE A 148 -10.03 -0.82 -19.09
N LYS A 149 -11.19 -0.16 -19.05
CA LYS A 149 -11.72 0.59 -20.19
C LYS A 149 -10.73 1.63 -20.72
N ARG A 150 -10.08 2.41 -19.84
CA ARG A 150 -9.07 3.40 -20.25
C ARG A 150 -7.90 2.77 -21.00
N PHE A 151 -7.49 1.54 -20.63
CA PHE A 151 -6.39 0.84 -21.31
C PHE A 151 -6.80 0.16 -22.61
N THR A 152 -8.06 -0.17 -22.81
CA THR A 152 -8.59 -0.72 -24.07
C THR A 152 -8.90 0.35 -25.09
N ASP A 153 -9.50 1.48 -24.68
CA ASP A 153 -9.91 2.59 -25.56
C ASP A 153 -8.71 3.39 -26.12
N THR A 154 -7.53 3.34 -25.49
CA THR A 154 -6.32 4.02 -25.97
C THR A 154 -5.55 3.25 -27.06
N ARG A 155 -6.07 2.12 -27.53
CA ARG A 155 -5.45 1.28 -28.58
C ARG A 155 -6.16 1.35 -29.95
N GLU A 156 -7.19 2.19 -30.09
CA GLU A 156 -7.80 2.57 -31.37
C GLU A 156 -7.25 3.93 -31.83
#